data_8609ee2f0e449da7c9dafee2c2e0c0ac
#
_entry.id   8609ee2f0e449da7c9dafee2c2e0c0ac
#
_cell.length_a   1.000
_cell.length_b   1.000
_cell.length_c   1.000
_cell.angle_alpha   90.00
_cell.angle_beta   90.00
_cell.angle_gamma   90.00
#
_symmetry.space_group_name_H-M   'P 1'
#
loop_
_entity.id
_entity.type
_entity.pdbx_description
1 polymer ?
#
loop_
_entity_poly.entity_id
_entity_poly.type
_entity_poly.pdbx_seq_one_letter_code
_entity_poly.pdbx_strand_id
1 'polypeptide(L)'
;MVTEILVKEPLEREMIEGGNELLNRLEKSGIKVAVAFWLWSSEIDRWELVISSTWVNKLGAIESFRQLHGIYYGNSGPIAGLKLLQIDLAETKRPLLKALRAEAKKYRKDFAGERLKGSWFGNTRIDDAYIYFVK
;
A
#
# COMPACT_ATOMS: atom_id res chain seq x y z
N MET A 1 -34.86 -0.75 -14.64
CA MET A 1 -34.20 -1.06 -13.39
C MET A 1 -32.82 -0.43 -13.37
N VAL A 2 -32.55 0.22 -12.32
CA VAL A 2 -31.27 0.88 -12.20
C VAL A 2 -30.20 -0.13 -11.82
N THR A 3 -29.25 -0.27 -12.66
CA THR A 3 -28.07 -1.01 -12.32
C THR A 3 -27.25 -0.13 -11.40
N GLU A 4 -26.95 -0.59 -10.25
CA GLU A 4 -26.01 0.11 -9.40
C GLU A 4 -24.70 0.26 -10.13
N ILE A 5 -24.37 1.50 -10.45
CA ILE A 5 -23.06 1.79 -10.96
C ILE A 5 -22.17 2.00 -9.77
N LEU A 6 -21.37 0.99 -9.46
CA LEU A 6 -20.33 1.15 -8.48
C LEU A 6 -19.25 2.01 -9.12
N VAL A 7 -19.30 3.29 -8.83
CA VAL A 7 -18.28 4.19 -9.33
C VAL A 7 -17.08 4.07 -8.41
N LYS A 8 -16.14 3.25 -8.83
CA LYS A 8 -14.84 3.18 -8.21
C LYS A 8 -14.04 4.40 -8.62
N GLU A 9 -13.46 5.09 -7.64
CA GLU A 9 -12.56 6.18 -7.94
C GLU A 9 -11.35 5.65 -8.72
N PRO A 10 -10.91 6.34 -9.77
CA PRO A 10 -9.74 5.92 -10.51
C PRO A 10 -8.47 6.12 -9.68
N LEU A 11 -7.49 5.25 -9.88
CA LEU A 11 -6.16 5.46 -9.34
C LEU A 11 -5.43 6.43 -10.25
N GLU A 12 -5.18 7.63 -9.76
CA GLU A 12 -4.57 8.68 -10.56
C GLU A 12 -3.05 8.65 -10.46
N ARG A 13 -2.40 9.19 -11.49
CA ARG A 13 -0.95 9.32 -11.51
C ARG A 13 -0.40 10.05 -10.29
N GLU A 14 -1.08 11.11 -9.88
CA GLU A 14 -0.68 11.90 -8.71
C GLU A 14 -0.64 11.04 -7.43
N MET A 15 -1.57 10.09 -7.29
CA MET A 15 -1.58 9.17 -6.16
C MET A 15 -0.37 8.25 -6.19
N ILE A 16 -0.03 7.74 -7.37
CA ILE A 16 1.14 6.87 -7.54
C ILE A 16 2.41 7.64 -7.22
N GLU A 17 2.53 8.88 -7.69
CA GLU A 17 3.67 9.73 -7.41
C GLU A 17 3.76 10.09 -5.92
N GLY A 18 2.61 10.36 -5.28
CA GLY A 18 2.56 10.63 -3.85
C GLY A 18 3.03 9.44 -3.02
N GLY A 19 2.62 8.24 -3.40
CA GLY A 19 3.10 7.01 -2.76
C GLY A 19 4.60 6.83 -2.92
N ASN A 20 5.14 7.10 -4.10
CA ASN A 20 6.59 7.05 -4.33
C ASN A 20 7.33 8.03 -3.43
N GLU A 21 6.81 9.23 -3.28
CA GLU A 21 7.45 10.23 -2.42
C GLU A 21 7.49 9.75 -0.97
N LEU A 22 6.40 9.17 -0.48
CA LEU A 22 6.37 8.61 0.86
C LEU A 22 7.39 7.49 1.03
N LEU A 23 7.45 6.57 0.05
CA LEU A 23 8.41 5.46 0.10
C LEU A 23 9.84 5.97 0.14
N ASN A 24 10.15 7.01 -0.61
CA ASN A 24 11.47 7.65 -0.57
C ASN A 24 11.78 8.25 0.79
N ARG A 25 10.80 8.91 1.42
CA ARG A 25 10.97 9.49 2.75
C ARG A 25 11.19 8.41 3.81
N LEU A 26 10.47 7.30 3.71
CA LEU A 26 10.66 6.16 4.61
C LEU A 26 12.07 5.59 4.47
N GLU A 27 12.52 5.38 3.25
CA GLU A 27 13.87 4.87 3.00
C GLU A 27 14.94 5.80 3.56
N LYS A 28 14.81 7.11 3.34
CA LYS A 28 15.73 8.10 3.90
C LYS A 28 15.73 8.12 5.42
N SER A 29 14.62 7.71 6.03
CA SER A 29 14.51 7.60 7.48
C SER A 29 15.03 6.28 8.02
N GLY A 30 15.58 5.43 7.17
CA GLY A 30 16.14 4.14 7.57
C GLY A 30 15.12 3.03 7.73
N ILE A 31 13.90 3.23 7.25
CA ILE A 31 12.82 2.25 7.35
C ILE A 31 12.80 1.40 6.10
N LYS A 32 12.96 0.07 6.27
CA LYS A 32 12.91 -0.87 5.15
C LYS A 32 11.49 -1.34 4.94
N VAL A 33 10.93 -1.04 3.78
CA VAL A 33 9.60 -1.48 3.39
C VAL A 33 9.70 -2.80 2.65
N ALA A 34 8.92 -3.78 3.07
CA ALA A 34 8.93 -5.11 2.44
C ALA A 34 7.95 -5.18 1.26
N VAL A 35 6.77 -4.60 1.41
CA VAL A 35 5.72 -4.61 0.38
C VAL A 35 5.03 -3.25 0.38
N ALA A 36 4.78 -2.71 -0.81
CA ALA A 36 4.02 -1.47 -0.93
C ALA A 36 3.13 -1.52 -2.17
N PHE A 37 1.85 -1.21 -1.98
CA PHE A 37 0.89 -1.19 -3.07
C PHE A 37 -0.33 -0.37 -2.74
N TRP A 38 -0.95 0.19 -3.78
CA TRP A 38 -2.28 0.77 -3.68
C TRP A 38 -3.30 -0.35 -3.83
N LEU A 39 -4.29 -0.38 -2.94
CA LEU A 39 -5.34 -1.39 -2.94
C LEU A 39 -6.70 -0.71 -2.89
N TRP A 40 -7.59 -1.08 -3.82
CA TRP A 40 -8.98 -0.68 -3.73
C TRP A 40 -9.68 -1.53 -2.67
N SER A 41 -10.22 -0.88 -1.65
CA SER A 41 -10.98 -1.55 -0.62
C SER A 41 -12.48 -1.43 -0.92
N SER A 42 -13.10 -2.53 -1.31
CA SER A 42 -14.53 -2.56 -1.59
C SER A 42 -15.38 -2.42 -0.33
N GLU A 43 -14.82 -2.70 0.83
CA GLU A 43 -15.53 -2.58 2.11
C GLU A 43 -15.78 -1.11 2.47
N ILE A 44 -14.84 -0.24 2.14
CA ILE A 44 -14.90 1.18 2.47
C ILE A 44 -14.89 2.09 1.25
N ASP A 45 -14.95 1.51 0.06
CA ASP A 45 -15.02 2.22 -1.23
C ASP A 45 -13.96 3.31 -1.38
N ARG A 46 -12.72 2.94 -1.14
CA ARG A 46 -11.60 3.88 -1.32
C ARG A 46 -10.30 3.17 -1.59
N TRP A 47 -9.35 3.92 -2.12
CA TRP A 47 -7.98 3.47 -2.28
C TRP A 47 -7.21 3.60 -0.97
N GLU A 48 -6.46 2.56 -0.63
CA GLU A 48 -5.54 2.59 0.49
C GLU A 48 -4.14 2.27 0.02
N LEU A 49 -3.16 2.99 0.55
CA LEU A 49 -1.76 2.68 0.32
C LEU A 49 -1.29 1.76 1.44
N VAL A 50 -1.12 0.49 1.12
CA VAL A 50 -0.67 -0.53 2.06
C VAL A 50 0.85 -0.55 2.07
N ILE A 51 1.43 -0.37 3.24
CA ILE A 51 2.88 -0.42 3.45
C ILE A 51 3.17 -1.45 4.53
N SER A 52 3.92 -2.48 4.16
CA SER A 52 4.30 -3.54 5.09
C SER A 52 5.79 -3.48 5.39
N SER A 53 6.12 -3.57 6.66
CA SER A 53 7.49 -3.47 7.12
C SER A 53 7.65 -4.17 8.47
N THR A 54 8.81 -4.76 8.70
CA THR A 54 9.16 -5.28 10.02
C THR A 54 9.22 -4.17 11.06
N TRP A 55 9.43 -2.94 10.63
CA TRP A 55 9.35 -1.75 11.49
C TRP A 55 7.96 -1.65 12.14
N VAL A 56 6.88 -1.93 11.39
CA VAL A 56 5.52 -1.95 11.93
C VAL A 56 5.38 -3.10 12.95
N ASN A 57 5.93 -4.28 12.63
CA ASN A 57 5.90 -5.42 13.54
C ASN A 57 6.54 -5.08 14.89
N LYS A 58 7.66 -4.38 14.83
CA LYS A 58 8.48 -4.06 16.01
C LYS A 58 7.84 -2.99 16.88
N LEU A 59 7.30 -1.94 16.27
CA LEU A 59 6.76 -0.80 17.00
C LEU A 59 5.28 -0.92 17.37
N GLY A 60 4.52 -1.71 16.60
CA GLY A 60 3.08 -1.76 16.72
C GLY A 60 2.40 -0.62 15.97
N ALA A 61 1.07 -0.69 15.88
CA ALA A 61 0.29 0.21 15.04
C ALA A 61 0.36 1.68 15.48
N ILE A 62 0.26 1.92 16.79
CA ILE A 62 0.19 3.30 17.30
C ILE A 62 1.53 4.01 17.13
N GLU A 63 2.61 3.39 17.56
CA GLU A 63 3.92 4.03 17.50
C GLU A 63 4.42 4.18 16.07
N SER A 64 4.21 3.17 15.21
CA SER A 64 4.60 3.28 13.80
C SER A 64 3.81 4.39 13.11
N PHE A 65 2.52 4.53 13.40
CA PHE A 65 1.72 5.60 12.81
C PHE A 65 2.17 6.98 13.31
N ARG A 66 2.56 7.09 14.58
CA ARG A 66 3.10 8.33 15.13
C ARG A 66 4.36 8.76 14.38
N GLN A 67 5.28 7.82 14.13
CA GLN A 67 6.49 8.11 13.37
C GLN A 67 6.17 8.41 11.91
N LEU A 68 5.22 7.69 11.32
CA LEU A 68 4.75 7.96 9.96
C LEU A 68 4.24 9.38 9.82
N HIS A 69 3.50 9.88 10.79
CA HIS A 69 2.97 11.23 10.76
C HIS A 69 4.09 12.26 10.56
N GLY A 70 5.17 12.14 11.30
CA GLY A 70 6.32 13.03 11.16
C GLY A 70 7.00 12.89 9.80
N ILE A 71 7.13 11.66 9.31
CA ILE A 71 7.76 11.39 8.01
C ILE A 71 6.88 11.91 6.87
N TYR A 72 5.57 11.71 6.96
CA TYR A 72 4.62 12.15 5.94
C TYR A 72 4.63 13.67 5.77
N TYR A 73 4.59 14.42 6.86
CA TYR A 73 4.64 15.88 6.79
C TYR A 73 6.04 16.39 6.48
N GLY A 74 7.06 15.78 7.06
CA GLY A 74 8.45 16.21 6.86
C GLY A 74 8.62 17.70 7.09
N ASN A 75 9.49 18.33 6.31
CA ASN A 75 9.70 19.77 6.33
C ASN A 75 8.91 20.50 5.25
N SER A 76 8.25 19.76 4.36
CA SER A 76 7.61 20.30 3.17
C SER A 76 6.08 20.30 3.23
N GLY A 77 5.51 19.84 4.35
CA GLY A 77 4.08 19.70 4.48
C GLY A 77 3.54 18.42 3.84
N PRO A 78 2.21 18.31 3.70
CA PRO A 78 1.57 17.09 3.18
C PRO A 78 2.08 16.70 1.80
N ILE A 79 2.08 15.40 1.54
CA ILE A 79 2.48 14.87 0.23
C ILE A 79 1.31 15.02 -0.74
N ALA A 80 1.56 15.66 -1.90
CA ALA A 80 0.55 15.80 -2.93
C ALA A 80 0.12 14.43 -3.46
N GLY A 81 -1.19 14.26 -3.65
CA GLY A 81 -1.76 13.03 -4.17
C GLY A 81 -1.94 11.91 -3.14
N LEU A 82 -1.49 12.11 -1.92
CA LEU A 82 -1.56 11.09 -0.87
C LEU A 82 -2.07 11.72 0.42
N LYS A 83 -3.20 11.23 0.92
CA LYS A 83 -3.74 11.66 2.21
C LYS A 83 -3.22 10.74 3.30
N LEU A 84 -2.87 11.30 4.44
CA LEU A 84 -2.34 10.51 5.57
C LEU A 84 -3.28 9.35 5.94
N LEU A 85 -4.58 9.59 5.93
CA LEU A 85 -5.57 8.57 6.30
C LEU A 85 -5.76 7.48 5.25
N GLN A 86 -5.16 7.61 4.07
CA GLN A 86 -5.15 6.55 3.07
C GLN A 86 -4.06 5.51 3.34
N ILE A 87 -3.14 5.80 4.23
CA ILE A 87 -2.00 4.92 4.49
C ILE A 87 -2.39 3.85 5.50
N ASP A 88 -2.22 2.59 5.10
CA ASP A 88 -2.44 1.42 5.95
C ASP A 88 -1.10 0.76 6.25
N LEU A 89 -0.62 0.94 7.47
CA LEU A 89 0.62 0.30 7.92
C LEU A 89 0.30 -1.13 8.35
N ALA A 90 0.91 -2.08 7.68
CA ALA A 90 0.59 -3.49 7.84
C ALA A 90 1.76 -4.29 8.40
N GLU A 91 1.47 -5.17 9.35
CA GLU A 91 2.44 -6.18 9.76
C GLU A 91 2.67 -7.17 8.63
N THR A 92 3.90 -7.69 8.55
CA THR A 92 4.30 -8.58 7.47
C THR A 92 3.54 -9.92 7.46
N LYS A 93 2.91 -10.27 8.56
CA LYS A 93 2.19 -11.54 8.72
C LYS A 93 0.74 -11.53 8.21
N ARG A 94 0.21 -10.40 7.75
CA ARG A 94 -1.15 -10.37 7.20
C ARG A 94 -1.27 -11.39 6.06
N PRO A 95 -2.38 -12.14 5.97
CA PRO A 95 -2.53 -13.20 4.97
C PRO A 95 -2.27 -12.76 3.54
N LEU A 96 -2.81 -11.61 3.13
CA LEU A 96 -2.58 -11.10 1.77
C LEU A 96 -1.11 -10.84 1.50
N LEU A 97 -0.39 -10.27 2.46
CA LEU A 97 1.02 -9.96 2.32
C LEU A 97 1.87 -11.21 2.24
N LYS A 98 1.54 -12.22 3.05
CA LYS A 98 2.19 -13.53 2.95
C LYS A 98 1.97 -14.16 1.59
N ALA A 99 0.73 -14.09 1.08
CA ALA A 99 0.40 -14.65 -0.22
C ALA A 99 1.13 -13.94 -1.36
N LEU A 100 1.20 -12.61 -1.33
CA LEU A 100 1.95 -11.83 -2.33
C LEU A 100 3.44 -12.15 -2.31
N ARG A 101 4.01 -12.25 -1.12
CA ARG A 101 5.45 -12.57 -0.98
C ARG A 101 5.74 -13.99 -1.43
N ALA A 102 4.85 -14.94 -1.17
CA ALA A 102 5.00 -16.31 -1.64
C ALA A 102 4.98 -16.39 -3.17
N GLU A 103 4.06 -15.65 -3.81
CA GLU A 103 4.00 -15.57 -5.28
C GLU A 103 5.25 -14.92 -5.86
N ALA A 104 5.69 -13.83 -5.26
CA ALA A 104 6.90 -13.14 -5.70
C ALA A 104 8.12 -14.06 -5.64
N LYS A 105 8.25 -14.81 -4.56
CA LYS A 105 9.34 -15.78 -4.39
C LYS A 105 9.25 -16.92 -5.40
N LYS A 106 8.04 -17.45 -5.60
CA LYS A 106 7.80 -18.57 -6.52
C LYS A 106 8.19 -18.22 -7.95
N TYR A 107 7.82 -17.04 -8.41
CA TYR A 107 8.06 -16.58 -9.78
C TYR A 107 9.28 -15.70 -9.93
N ARG A 108 10.01 -15.48 -8.85
CA ARG A 108 11.23 -14.64 -8.81
C ARG A 108 10.99 -13.26 -9.40
N LYS A 109 9.91 -12.59 -8.95
CA LYS A 109 9.58 -11.24 -9.40
C LYS A 109 9.06 -10.41 -8.24
N ASP A 110 9.20 -9.10 -8.34
CA ASP A 110 8.75 -8.16 -7.32
C ASP A 110 7.45 -7.46 -7.66
N PHE A 111 6.80 -7.82 -8.77
CA PHE A 111 5.57 -7.22 -9.25
C PHE A 111 5.64 -5.71 -9.49
N ALA A 112 6.83 -5.13 -9.55
CA ALA A 112 6.99 -3.68 -9.66
C ALA A 112 6.24 -3.10 -10.87
N GLY A 113 5.36 -2.13 -10.60
CA GLY A 113 4.59 -1.45 -11.62
C GLY A 113 3.40 -2.24 -12.16
N GLU A 114 3.10 -3.41 -11.59
CA GLU A 114 1.97 -4.22 -12.08
C GLU A 114 0.64 -3.73 -11.54
N ARG A 115 -0.36 -3.77 -12.41
CA ARG A 115 -1.76 -3.53 -12.06
C ARG A 115 -2.48 -4.86 -11.97
N LEU A 116 -3.09 -5.13 -10.82
CA LEU A 116 -3.85 -6.36 -10.59
C LEU A 116 -5.33 -6.03 -10.54
N LYS A 117 -6.14 -6.76 -11.30
CA LYS A 117 -7.59 -6.61 -11.31
C LYS A 117 -8.25 -7.96 -11.25
N GLY A 118 -9.10 -8.16 -10.23
CA GLY A 118 -9.84 -9.41 -10.08
C GLY A 118 -8.96 -10.62 -9.88
N SER A 119 -7.86 -10.46 -9.14
CA SER A 119 -6.88 -11.53 -8.93
C SER A 119 -7.03 -12.14 -7.54
N TRP A 120 -6.72 -13.42 -7.43
CA TRP A 120 -6.72 -14.14 -6.16
C TRP A 120 -5.29 -14.43 -5.70
N PHE A 121 -5.03 -14.13 -4.43
CA PHE A 121 -3.77 -14.47 -3.77
C PHE A 121 -4.13 -15.19 -2.47
N GLY A 122 -3.86 -16.50 -2.43
CA GLY A 122 -4.37 -17.34 -1.36
C GLY A 122 -5.89 -17.29 -1.34
N ASN A 123 -6.48 -16.95 -0.20
CA ASN A 123 -7.93 -16.81 -0.04
C ASN A 123 -8.43 -15.38 -0.18
N THR A 124 -7.56 -14.47 -0.58
CA THR A 124 -7.90 -13.06 -0.68
C THR A 124 -8.03 -12.63 -2.13
N ARG A 125 -9.17 -12.03 -2.46
CA ARG A 125 -9.39 -11.45 -3.78
C ARG A 125 -8.92 -10.00 -3.79
N ILE A 126 -8.14 -9.66 -4.81
CA ILE A 126 -7.76 -8.27 -5.09
C ILE A 126 -8.62 -7.78 -6.23
N ASP A 127 -9.52 -6.83 -5.94
CA ASP A 127 -10.36 -6.24 -6.99
C ASP A 127 -9.56 -5.33 -7.89
N ASP A 128 -8.71 -4.51 -7.31
CA ASP A 128 -7.84 -3.61 -8.06
C ASP A 128 -6.66 -3.20 -7.18
N ALA A 129 -5.46 -3.21 -7.75
CA ALA A 129 -4.25 -2.82 -7.03
C ALA A 129 -3.16 -2.36 -8.00
N TYR A 130 -2.30 -1.48 -7.52
CA TYR A 130 -1.07 -1.10 -8.20
C TYR A 130 0.10 -1.39 -7.26
N ILE A 131 1.04 -2.20 -7.69
CA ILE A 131 2.15 -2.64 -6.84
C ILE A 131 3.41 -1.86 -7.13
N TYR A 132 3.98 -1.25 -6.09
CA TYR A 132 5.31 -0.63 -6.20
C TYR A 132 6.39 -1.70 -6.19
N PHE A 133 6.33 -2.62 -5.21
CA PHE A 133 7.25 -3.75 -5.12
C PHE A 133 6.79 -4.75 -4.05
N VAL A 134 7.31 -5.98 -4.16
CA VAL A 134 7.17 -7.04 -3.17
C VAL A 134 8.57 -7.62 -2.96
N LYS A 135 9.12 -7.43 -1.78
CA LYS A 135 10.47 -7.92 -1.44
C LYS A 135 10.43 -9.12 -0.52
#